data_8d9d939e9df2acaeebb37f367fef2fa7
#
_entry.id   8d9d939e9df2acaeebb37f367fef2fa7
#
_cell.length_a   1.000
_cell.length_b   1.000
_cell.length_c   1.000
_cell.angle_alpha   90.00
_cell.angle_beta   90.00
_cell.angle_gamma   90.00
#
_symmetry.space_group_name_H-M   'P 1'
#
loop_
_entity.id
_entity.type
_entity.pdbx_description
1 polymer ?
#
loop_
_entity_poly.entity_id
_entity_poly.type
_entity_poly.pdbx_seq_one_letter_code
_entity_poly.pdbx_strand_id
1 'polypeptide(L)'
;SNEEMLAKIQAGATGYDIVFPSVHMNDIMLKLGLLEKTDINQSPDFKNINPAFLRSKEDPASEYCLPYAWGTVGIFYNEDITGPITGWADFFAIPEKTGAKITLLDDMREVIAIGHIMNGTSVNSGDPAEVQAAMDYVVAHKGAVSAFTYEVPPMLASGAAVADVPFQLA
;
A
#
# COMPACT_ATOMS: atom_id res chain seq x y z
N SER A 1 2.89 9.13 3.75
CA SER A 1 2.61 7.69 3.99
C SER A 1 1.71 7.47 5.19
N ASN A 2 1.18 6.26 5.35
CA ASN A 2 0.43 5.84 6.54
C ASN A 2 1.27 6.00 7.82
N GLU A 3 2.54 5.63 7.76
CA GLU A 3 3.47 5.65 8.88
C GLU A 3 3.78 7.08 9.33
N GLU A 4 3.99 8.00 8.39
CA GLU A 4 4.22 9.43 8.72
C GLU A 4 3.00 10.07 9.37
N MET A 5 1.79 9.75 8.87
CA MET A 5 0.55 10.22 9.44
C MET A 5 0.39 9.70 10.88
N LEU A 6 0.59 8.40 11.10
CA LEU A 6 0.54 7.79 12.43
C LEU A 6 1.54 8.45 13.38
N ALA A 7 2.79 8.62 12.95
CA ALA A 7 3.83 9.23 13.76
C ALA A 7 3.48 10.68 14.16
N LYS A 8 2.93 11.49 13.24
CA LYS A 8 2.50 12.86 13.53
C LYS A 8 1.37 12.90 14.56
N ILE A 9 0.35 12.03 14.42
CA ILE A 9 -0.78 11.99 15.34
C ILE A 9 -0.34 11.51 16.72
N GLN A 10 0.51 10.47 16.79
CA GLN A 10 1.07 9.98 18.06
C GLN A 10 1.95 11.04 18.77
N ALA A 11 2.62 11.89 18.01
CA ALA A 11 3.39 13.02 18.56
C ALA A 11 2.50 14.18 19.05
N GLY A 12 1.17 14.05 18.99
CA GLY A 12 0.24 15.06 19.46
C GLY A 12 0.01 16.22 18.48
N ALA A 13 0.25 16.01 17.18
CA ALA A 13 -0.08 17.01 16.18
C ALA A 13 -1.57 17.35 16.20
N THR A 14 -1.89 18.62 16.18
CA THR A 14 -3.26 19.17 16.19
C THR A 14 -3.67 19.65 14.79
N GLY A 15 -4.99 19.85 14.58
CA GLY A 15 -5.52 20.36 13.32
C GLY A 15 -5.85 19.28 12.29
N TYR A 16 -5.96 18.02 12.73
CA TYR A 16 -6.49 16.93 11.94
C TYR A 16 -7.91 16.59 12.40
N ASP A 17 -8.90 16.99 11.61
CA ASP A 17 -10.31 16.68 11.87
C ASP A 17 -10.69 15.34 11.21
N ILE A 18 -10.11 15.05 10.05
CA ILE A 18 -10.34 13.82 9.29
C ILE A 18 -9.01 13.33 8.73
N VAL A 19 -8.83 12.00 8.71
CA VAL A 19 -7.67 11.32 8.11
C VAL A 19 -8.14 10.23 7.15
N PHE A 20 -7.32 9.92 6.14
CA PHE A 20 -7.62 8.93 5.10
C PHE A 20 -6.55 7.82 5.07
N PRO A 21 -6.45 6.98 6.10
CA PRO A 21 -5.51 5.87 6.14
C PRO A 21 -6.04 4.66 5.37
N SER A 22 -5.14 3.72 5.11
CA SER A 22 -5.55 2.37 4.70
C SER A 22 -6.31 1.66 5.82
N VAL A 23 -7.14 0.67 5.48
CA VAL A 23 -7.98 -0.04 6.48
C VAL A 23 -7.16 -0.67 7.61
N HIS A 24 -5.98 -1.24 7.30
CA HIS A 24 -5.11 -1.81 8.32
C HIS A 24 -4.53 -0.74 9.26
N MET A 25 -4.29 0.48 8.78
CA MET A 25 -3.85 1.59 9.60
C MET A 25 -4.99 2.12 10.47
N ASN A 26 -6.24 2.13 9.99
CA ASN A 26 -7.41 2.37 10.82
C ASN A 26 -7.46 1.42 12.02
N ASP A 27 -7.29 0.11 11.78
CA ASP A 27 -7.30 -0.90 12.84
C ASP A 27 -6.21 -0.64 13.89
N ILE A 28 -5.02 -0.21 13.45
CA ILE A 28 -3.93 0.20 14.36
C ILE A 28 -4.31 1.45 15.15
N MET A 29 -4.83 2.48 14.50
CA MET A 29 -5.20 3.74 15.14
C MET A 29 -6.33 3.56 16.15
N LEU A 30 -7.29 2.70 15.86
CA LEU A 30 -8.37 2.31 16.80
C LEU A 30 -7.82 1.63 18.05
N LYS A 31 -6.91 0.66 17.88
CA LYS A 31 -6.24 -0.02 19.02
C LYS A 31 -5.44 0.94 19.89
N LEU A 32 -4.89 1.97 19.31
CA LEU A 32 -4.12 3.00 20.00
C LEU A 32 -5.00 4.10 20.61
N GLY A 33 -6.33 4.07 20.39
CA GLY A 33 -7.26 5.09 20.89
C GLY A 33 -7.06 6.48 20.25
N LEU A 34 -6.62 6.52 19.00
CA LEU A 34 -6.32 7.75 18.27
C LEU A 34 -7.49 8.28 17.43
N LEU A 35 -8.57 7.51 17.32
CA LEU A 35 -9.77 7.89 16.57
C LEU A 35 -10.94 8.10 17.52
N GLU A 36 -11.76 9.10 17.22
CA GLU A 36 -12.97 9.39 17.96
C GLU A 36 -14.18 8.65 17.36
N LYS A 37 -15.07 8.14 18.23
CA LYS A 37 -16.32 7.53 17.82
C LYS A 37 -17.28 8.60 17.32
N THR A 38 -17.73 8.50 16.08
CA THR A 38 -18.61 9.48 15.44
C THR A 38 -20.01 8.95 15.18
N ASP A 39 -20.25 7.65 15.40
CA ASP A 39 -21.51 6.96 15.06
C ASP A 39 -21.95 7.21 13.60
N ILE A 40 -20.98 7.30 12.71
CA ILE A 40 -21.22 7.63 11.28
C ILE A 40 -22.14 6.62 10.59
N ASN A 41 -22.21 5.39 11.10
CA ASN A 41 -23.13 4.36 10.65
C ASN A 41 -24.62 4.71 10.89
N GLN A 42 -24.93 5.71 11.72
CA GLN A 42 -26.27 6.25 11.93
C GLN A 42 -26.65 7.32 10.91
N SER A 43 -25.73 7.74 10.05
CA SER A 43 -26.03 8.69 8.98
C SER A 43 -27.08 8.12 8.01
N PRO A 44 -28.06 8.94 7.59
CA PRO A 44 -29.05 8.51 6.57
C PRO A 44 -28.42 8.05 5.26
N ASP A 45 -27.20 8.54 4.95
CA ASP A 45 -26.48 8.21 3.73
C ASP A 45 -25.62 6.95 3.85
N PHE A 46 -25.48 6.38 5.06
CA PHE A 46 -24.71 5.15 5.27
C PHE A 46 -25.20 3.98 4.40
N LYS A 47 -26.52 3.93 4.10
CA LYS A 47 -27.13 2.95 3.18
C LYS A 47 -26.56 2.96 1.76
N ASN A 48 -25.88 4.04 1.36
CA ASN A 48 -25.27 4.19 0.05
C ASN A 48 -23.88 3.54 -0.01
N ILE A 49 -23.29 3.16 1.15
CA ILE A 49 -22.01 2.46 1.22
C ILE A 49 -22.21 1.00 0.81
N ASN A 50 -21.40 0.55 -0.14
CA ASN A 50 -21.41 -0.86 -0.52
C ASN A 50 -20.87 -1.72 0.64
N PRO A 51 -21.66 -2.66 1.19
CA PRO A 51 -21.26 -3.48 2.33
C PRO A 51 -19.98 -4.31 2.09
N ALA A 52 -19.66 -4.62 0.83
CA ALA A 52 -18.44 -5.35 0.50
C ALA A 52 -17.14 -4.63 0.91
N PHE A 53 -17.20 -3.31 1.14
CA PHE A 53 -16.06 -2.50 1.55
C PHE A 53 -16.00 -2.20 3.05
N LEU A 54 -16.99 -2.63 3.83
CA LEU A 54 -16.99 -2.52 5.30
C LEU A 54 -16.12 -3.64 5.90
N ARG A 55 -14.80 -3.45 5.89
CA ARG A 55 -13.81 -4.52 6.15
C ARG A 55 -12.92 -4.27 7.36
N SER A 56 -13.10 -3.19 8.11
CA SER A 56 -12.32 -2.99 9.34
C SER A 56 -12.66 -4.08 10.36
N LYS A 57 -11.63 -4.74 10.88
CA LYS A 57 -11.79 -5.79 11.90
C LYS A 57 -12.05 -5.21 13.28
N GLU A 58 -11.49 -4.03 13.54
CA GLU A 58 -11.58 -3.33 14.82
C GLU A 58 -12.81 -2.41 14.89
N ASP A 59 -13.45 -2.11 13.74
CA ASP A 59 -14.68 -1.33 13.63
C ASP A 59 -15.72 -2.05 12.75
N PRO A 60 -16.20 -3.24 13.17
CA PRO A 60 -17.12 -4.04 12.36
C PRO A 60 -18.49 -3.38 12.16
N ALA A 61 -18.87 -2.45 13.05
CA ALA A 61 -20.11 -1.70 12.97
C ALA A 61 -19.98 -0.36 12.24
N SER A 62 -18.76 0.02 11.79
CA SER A 62 -18.47 1.31 11.13
C SER A 62 -18.92 2.51 11.96
N GLU A 63 -18.59 2.50 13.24
CA GLU A 63 -18.90 3.61 14.17
C GLU A 63 -17.83 4.71 14.12
N TYR A 64 -16.63 4.39 13.63
CA TYR A 64 -15.48 5.30 13.56
C TYR A 64 -15.11 5.66 12.13
N CYS A 65 -15.16 4.70 11.20
CA CYS A 65 -14.57 4.83 9.88
C CYS A 65 -15.55 4.45 8.77
N LEU A 66 -15.40 5.10 7.61
CA LEU A 66 -16.09 4.74 6.37
C LEU A 66 -15.09 4.43 5.27
N PRO A 67 -15.41 3.50 4.35
CA PRO A 67 -14.62 3.32 3.14
C PRO A 67 -14.76 4.56 2.26
N TYR A 68 -13.61 5.14 1.85
CA TYR A 68 -13.56 6.30 0.98
C TYR A 68 -13.28 5.90 -0.46
N ALA A 69 -12.25 5.09 -0.68
CA ALA A 69 -11.83 4.62 -1.99
C ALA A 69 -11.21 3.22 -1.87
N TRP A 70 -11.20 2.50 -2.97
CA TRP A 70 -10.49 1.24 -3.10
C TRP A 70 -9.70 1.23 -4.40
N GLY A 71 -8.74 0.36 -4.51
CA GLY A 71 -7.94 0.23 -5.70
C GLY A 71 -7.10 -1.04 -5.71
N THR A 72 -6.29 -1.16 -6.72
CA THR A 72 -5.36 -2.28 -6.90
C THR A 72 -3.93 -1.78 -6.92
N VAL A 73 -3.01 -2.62 -6.47
CA VAL A 73 -1.58 -2.43 -6.63
C VAL A 73 -1.10 -3.39 -7.71
N GLY A 74 -0.31 -2.92 -8.65
CA GLY A 74 0.16 -3.72 -9.76
C GLY A 74 1.44 -3.15 -10.38
N ILE A 75 1.96 -3.81 -11.42
CA ILE A 75 3.14 -3.38 -12.15
C ILE A 75 2.70 -2.54 -13.33
N PHE A 76 3.18 -1.29 -13.41
CA PHE A 76 3.08 -0.42 -14.58
C PHE A 76 4.45 -0.29 -15.21
N TYR A 77 4.54 -0.44 -16.52
CA TYR A 77 5.83 -0.45 -17.20
C TYR A 77 5.74 0.02 -18.64
N ASN A 78 6.86 0.47 -19.18
CA ASN A 78 7.01 0.81 -20.60
C ASN A 78 7.50 -0.42 -21.36
N GLU A 79 6.58 -1.08 -22.06
CA GLU A 79 6.85 -2.35 -22.77
C GLU A 79 7.88 -2.18 -23.89
N ASP A 80 7.96 -1.01 -24.52
CA ASP A 80 8.95 -0.74 -25.57
C ASP A 80 10.40 -0.80 -25.05
N ILE A 81 10.59 -0.57 -23.74
CA ILE A 81 11.91 -0.58 -23.09
C ILE A 81 12.16 -1.92 -22.41
N THR A 82 11.18 -2.44 -21.68
CA THR A 82 11.35 -3.62 -20.81
C THR A 82 11.07 -4.94 -21.52
N GLY A 83 10.33 -4.90 -22.65
CA GLY A 83 9.64 -6.07 -23.17
C GLY A 83 8.48 -6.48 -22.23
N PRO A 84 7.79 -7.59 -22.54
CA PRO A 84 6.67 -8.06 -21.75
C PRO A 84 7.10 -8.49 -20.33
N ILE A 85 6.32 -8.08 -19.33
CA ILE A 85 6.49 -8.42 -17.92
C ILE A 85 5.36 -9.35 -17.51
N THR A 86 5.69 -10.51 -16.96
CA THR A 86 4.70 -11.52 -16.55
C THR A 86 4.56 -11.63 -15.04
N GLY A 87 5.44 -11.00 -14.28
CA GLY A 87 5.38 -11.01 -12.82
C GLY A 87 6.55 -10.29 -12.15
N TRP A 88 6.61 -10.41 -10.84
CA TRP A 88 7.59 -9.69 -10.00
C TRP A 88 9.04 -10.06 -10.29
N ALA A 89 9.32 -11.32 -10.68
CA ALA A 89 10.68 -11.72 -11.05
C ALA A 89 11.19 -10.96 -12.28
N ASP A 90 10.33 -10.77 -13.29
CA ASP A 90 10.68 -9.98 -14.47
C ASP A 90 10.87 -8.50 -14.11
N PHE A 91 10.02 -7.97 -13.23
CA PHE A 91 10.11 -6.60 -12.76
C PHE A 91 11.46 -6.31 -12.09
N PHE A 92 11.90 -7.12 -11.15
CA PHE A 92 13.18 -6.94 -10.48
C PHE A 92 14.39 -7.20 -11.38
N ALA A 93 14.22 -7.92 -12.48
CA ALA A 93 15.28 -8.16 -13.46
C ALA A 93 15.45 -7.00 -14.46
N ILE A 94 14.54 -6.00 -14.51
CA ILE A 94 14.61 -4.88 -15.47
C ILE A 94 15.96 -4.14 -15.40
N PRO A 95 16.48 -3.71 -14.24
CA PRO A 95 17.71 -2.95 -14.18
C PRO A 95 18.92 -3.71 -14.72
N GLU A 96 18.99 -5.02 -14.46
CA GLU A 96 20.08 -5.87 -14.95
C GLU A 96 19.99 -6.04 -16.47
N LYS A 97 18.77 -6.26 -17.00
CA LYS A 97 18.57 -6.51 -18.44
C LYS A 97 18.68 -5.26 -19.30
N THR A 98 18.27 -4.11 -18.80
CA THR A 98 18.09 -2.88 -19.60
C THR A 98 18.94 -1.70 -19.15
N GLY A 99 19.51 -1.73 -17.95
CA GLY A 99 20.16 -0.59 -17.30
C GLY A 99 19.17 0.49 -16.84
N ALA A 100 17.87 0.26 -16.99
CA ALA A 100 16.84 1.23 -16.65
C ALA A 100 16.46 1.16 -15.17
N LYS A 101 15.83 2.22 -14.64
CA LYS A 101 15.46 2.33 -13.24
C LYS A 101 14.04 1.83 -13.01
N ILE A 102 13.83 1.18 -11.88
CA ILE A 102 12.52 0.82 -11.35
C ILE A 102 12.29 1.49 -10.00
N THR A 103 11.02 1.71 -9.66
CA THR A 103 10.58 2.28 -8.40
C THR A 103 9.50 1.39 -7.76
N LEU A 104 9.34 1.51 -6.46
CA LEU A 104 8.28 0.85 -5.69
C LEU A 104 7.47 1.90 -4.93
N LEU A 105 6.24 1.52 -4.60
CA LEU A 105 5.37 2.33 -3.75
C LEU A 105 6.02 2.57 -2.38
N ASP A 106 5.90 3.79 -1.86
CA ASP A 106 6.33 4.13 -0.49
C ASP A 106 5.28 3.68 0.54
N ASP A 107 5.02 2.38 0.55
CA ASP A 107 4.11 1.72 1.49
C ASP A 107 4.72 0.39 1.93
N MET A 108 5.03 0.27 3.21
CA MET A 108 5.72 -0.89 3.77
C MET A 108 4.92 -2.18 3.57
N ARG A 109 3.59 -2.12 3.75
CA ARG A 109 2.74 -3.30 3.63
C ARG A 109 2.70 -3.83 2.20
N GLU A 110 2.56 -2.93 1.21
CA GLU A 110 2.52 -3.29 -0.19
C GLU A 110 3.85 -3.85 -0.68
N VAL A 111 4.95 -3.28 -0.22
CA VAL A 111 6.30 -3.77 -0.54
C VAL A 111 6.56 -5.16 0.04
N ILE A 112 6.18 -5.41 1.30
CA ILE A 112 6.32 -6.74 1.92
C ILE A 112 5.37 -7.75 1.27
N ALA A 113 4.19 -7.33 0.81
CA ALA A 113 3.26 -8.19 0.08
C ALA A 113 3.90 -8.83 -1.17
N ILE A 114 4.80 -8.12 -1.85
CA ILE A 114 5.56 -8.69 -2.98
C ILE A 114 6.37 -9.90 -2.52
N GLY A 115 7.06 -9.80 -1.39
CA GLY A 115 7.82 -10.91 -0.82
C GLY A 115 6.94 -12.12 -0.46
N HIS A 116 5.75 -11.88 0.10
CA HIS A 116 4.77 -12.94 0.35
C HIS A 116 4.33 -13.64 -0.95
N ILE A 117 4.00 -12.86 -1.98
CA ILE A 117 3.61 -13.40 -3.30
C ILE A 117 4.72 -14.26 -3.87
N MET A 118 5.97 -13.80 -3.82
CA MET A 118 7.12 -14.54 -4.36
C MET A 118 7.43 -15.82 -3.59
N ASN A 119 7.14 -15.84 -2.29
CA ASN A 119 7.31 -17.01 -1.44
C ASN A 119 6.08 -17.95 -1.44
N GLY A 120 5.00 -17.57 -2.17
CA GLY A 120 3.76 -18.36 -2.23
C GLY A 120 2.96 -18.37 -0.91
N THR A 121 3.15 -17.36 -0.06
CA THR A 121 2.43 -17.21 1.21
C THR A 121 1.36 -16.12 1.11
N SER A 122 0.44 -16.10 2.07
CA SER A 122 -0.63 -15.09 2.08
C SER A 122 -0.08 -13.71 2.38
N VAL A 123 -0.47 -12.69 1.61
CA VAL A 123 -0.17 -11.27 1.88
C VAL A 123 -0.77 -10.77 3.22
N ASN A 124 -1.68 -11.54 3.80
CA ASN A 124 -2.29 -11.27 5.10
C ASN A 124 -1.77 -12.21 6.19
N SER A 125 -0.68 -12.93 5.94
CA SER A 125 -0.10 -13.81 6.95
C SER A 125 0.37 -13.01 8.16
N GLY A 126 0.05 -13.52 9.35
CA GLY A 126 0.58 -13.05 10.62
C GLY A 126 1.64 -13.98 11.21
N ASP A 127 2.07 -14.99 10.47
CA ASP A 127 3.16 -15.89 10.90
C ASP A 127 4.50 -15.13 10.83
N PRO A 128 5.21 -14.99 11.97
CA PRO A 128 6.48 -14.26 12.01
C PRO A 128 7.55 -14.81 11.06
N ALA A 129 7.57 -16.13 10.83
CA ALA A 129 8.55 -16.74 9.94
C ALA A 129 8.25 -16.42 8.46
N GLU A 130 6.97 -16.44 8.07
CA GLU A 130 6.56 -16.05 6.71
C GLU A 130 6.79 -14.56 6.46
N VAL A 131 6.47 -13.71 7.44
CA VAL A 131 6.74 -12.26 7.36
C VAL A 131 8.24 -11.99 7.22
N GLN A 132 9.08 -12.66 8.03
CA GLN A 132 10.53 -12.51 7.92
C GLN A 132 11.05 -12.95 6.55
N ALA A 133 10.59 -14.09 6.04
CA ALA A 133 10.98 -14.56 4.72
C ALA A 133 10.55 -13.59 3.60
N ALA A 134 9.38 -12.97 3.71
CA ALA A 134 8.92 -11.93 2.77
C ALA A 134 9.80 -10.69 2.82
N MET A 135 10.18 -10.25 4.01
CA MET A 135 11.12 -9.12 4.20
C MET A 135 12.50 -9.44 3.62
N ASP A 136 13.02 -10.64 3.86
CA ASP A 136 14.33 -11.08 3.35
C ASP A 136 14.34 -11.08 1.81
N TYR A 137 13.24 -11.49 1.16
CA TYR A 137 13.09 -11.39 -0.28
C TYR A 137 13.23 -9.95 -0.78
N VAL A 138 12.49 -9.02 -0.17
CA VAL A 138 12.55 -7.60 -0.56
C VAL A 138 13.94 -7.02 -0.33
N VAL A 139 14.57 -7.33 0.80
CA VAL A 139 15.93 -6.86 1.13
C VAL A 139 16.94 -7.35 0.11
N ALA A 140 16.83 -8.61 -0.32
CA ALA A 140 17.71 -9.19 -1.35
C ALA A 140 17.60 -8.47 -2.69
N HIS A 141 16.44 -7.91 -3.02
CA HIS A 141 16.17 -7.24 -4.31
C HIS A 141 16.20 -5.71 -4.24
N LYS A 142 16.37 -5.12 -3.05
CA LYS A 142 16.33 -3.65 -2.89
C LYS A 142 17.36 -2.91 -3.73
N GLY A 143 18.48 -3.55 -4.08
CA GLY A 143 19.51 -2.94 -4.92
C GLY A 143 19.05 -2.64 -6.35
N ALA A 144 17.99 -3.28 -6.83
CA ALA A 144 17.36 -3.00 -8.11
C ALA A 144 16.46 -1.76 -8.08
N VAL A 145 15.98 -1.36 -6.90
CA VAL A 145 15.02 -0.27 -6.70
C VAL A 145 15.74 1.05 -6.54
N SER A 146 15.42 2.04 -7.38
CA SER A 146 16.04 3.36 -7.35
C SER A 146 15.37 4.32 -6.37
N ALA A 147 14.08 4.15 -6.09
CA ALA A 147 13.32 4.95 -5.13
C ALA A 147 12.06 4.24 -4.65
N PHE A 148 11.60 4.64 -3.47
CA PHE A 148 10.25 4.36 -2.96
C PHE A 148 9.46 5.66 -3.06
N THR A 149 8.30 5.66 -3.73
CA THR A 149 7.58 6.90 -4.04
C THR A 149 6.11 6.68 -4.34
N TYR A 150 5.29 7.72 -4.11
CA TYR A 150 3.93 7.84 -4.63
C TYR A 150 3.86 8.65 -5.94
N GLU A 151 4.98 9.22 -6.39
CA GLU A 151 5.08 10.08 -7.58
C GLU A 151 5.20 9.27 -8.89
N VAL A 152 4.39 8.21 -9.03
CA VAL A 152 4.50 7.23 -10.11
C VAL A 152 4.26 7.83 -11.50
N PRO A 153 3.15 8.54 -11.79
CA PRO A 153 2.90 9.07 -13.14
C PRO A 153 3.99 10.04 -13.61
N PRO A 154 4.46 11.00 -12.80
CA PRO A 154 5.58 11.87 -13.19
C PRO A 154 6.88 11.12 -13.46
N MET A 155 7.20 10.09 -12.67
CA MET A 155 8.42 9.29 -12.84
C MET A 155 8.41 8.52 -14.16
N LEU A 156 7.29 7.88 -14.50
CA LEU A 156 7.15 7.18 -15.79
C LEU A 156 7.09 8.13 -16.98
N ALA A 157 6.33 9.22 -16.86
CA ALA A 157 6.17 10.20 -17.96
C ALA A 157 7.48 10.93 -18.29
N SER A 158 8.33 11.19 -17.30
CA SER A 158 9.63 11.83 -17.50
C SER A 158 10.74 10.86 -17.94
N GLY A 159 10.49 9.55 -17.90
CA GLY A 159 11.51 8.52 -18.10
C GLY A 159 12.50 8.39 -16.95
N ALA A 160 12.22 8.97 -15.78
CA ALA A 160 13.06 8.82 -14.58
C ALA A 160 13.02 7.38 -14.06
N ALA A 161 11.92 6.66 -14.31
CA ALA A 161 11.78 5.23 -14.15
C ALA A 161 11.08 4.63 -15.37
N VAL A 162 11.29 3.35 -15.67
CA VAL A 162 10.62 2.63 -16.76
C VAL A 162 9.58 1.64 -16.29
N ALA A 163 9.59 1.29 -15.00
CA ALA A 163 8.56 0.50 -14.36
C ALA A 163 8.39 0.94 -12.90
N ASP A 164 7.17 0.84 -12.42
CA ASP A 164 6.77 1.24 -11.07
C ASP A 164 5.61 0.39 -10.56
N VAL A 165 5.33 0.52 -9.27
CA VAL A 165 4.24 -0.18 -8.59
C VAL A 165 3.30 0.88 -7.99
N PRO A 166 2.37 1.42 -8.76
CA PRO A 166 1.41 2.40 -8.27
C PRO A 166 0.24 1.73 -7.55
N PHE A 167 -0.40 2.52 -6.69
CA PHE A 167 -1.76 2.27 -6.24
C PHE A 167 -2.73 2.95 -7.21
N GLN A 168 -3.58 2.17 -7.86
CA GLN A 168 -4.60 2.70 -8.76
C GLN A 168 -5.97 2.67 -8.08
N LEU A 169 -6.59 3.85 -7.95
CA LEU A 169 -7.98 3.98 -7.53
C LEU A 169 -8.90 3.41 -8.62
N ALA A 170 -9.89 2.64 -8.21
CA ALA A 170 -10.93 2.08 -9.06
C ALA A 170 -12.24 2.83 -8.88
#